data_5bd16a2455abe42b26041493e177dedc
#
_entry.id   5bd16a2455abe42b26041493e177dedc
#
_cell.length_a   1.000
_cell.length_b   1.000
_cell.length_c   1.000
_cell.angle_alpha   90.00
_cell.angle_beta   90.00
_cell.angle_gamma   90.00
#
_symmetry.space_group_name_H-M   'P 1'
#
loop_
_entity.id
_entity.type
_entity.pdbx_description
1 polymer ?
#
loop_
_entity_poly.entity_id
_entity_poly.type
_entity_poly.pdbx_seq_one_letter_code
_entity_poly.pdbx_strand_id
1 'polypeptide(L)' 'MPTISVFYGIVIQMFWQDHAPPHFHALYAEHEALIDFRNLRVMRGSLPRRAMALVLEWAAEHRDELMED' A
#
# COMPACT_ATOMS: atom_id res chain seq x y z
N MET A 1 12.49 -6.73 3.36
CA MET A 1 11.09 -6.43 3.39
C MET A 1 10.37 -7.12 2.27
N PRO A 2 9.32 -7.84 2.57
CA PRO A 2 8.67 -8.60 1.51
C PRO A 2 7.90 -7.72 0.56
N THR A 3 8.18 -7.90 -0.71
CA THR A 3 7.39 -7.31 -1.77
C THR A 3 6.22 -8.24 -2.02
N ILE A 4 5.01 -7.75 -1.84
CA ILE A 4 3.84 -8.60 -1.97
C ILE A 4 3.16 -8.45 -3.31
N SER A 5 3.45 -7.40 -4.05
CA SER A 5 2.87 -7.24 -5.37
C SER A 5 3.63 -6.20 -6.16
N VAL A 6 3.64 -6.37 -7.48
CA VAL A 6 4.22 -5.40 -8.41
C VAL A 6 3.28 -5.33 -9.60
N PHE A 7 2.81 -4.13 -9.92
CA PHE A 7 1.94 -3.93 -11.07
C PHE A 7 2.05 -2.50 -11.59
N TYR A 8 2.06 -2.37 -12.89
CA TYR A 8 2.14 -1.06 -13.55
C TYR A 8 3.28 -0.19 -13.03
N GLY A 9 4.42 -0.82 -12.68
CA GLY A 9 5.55 -0.08 -12.13
C GLY A 9 5.41 0.31 -10.68
N ILE A 10 4.36 -0.15 -10.02
CA ILE A 10 4.11 0.12 -8.61
C ILE A 10 4.53 -1.09 -7.80
N VAL A 11 5.32 -0.87 -6.76
CA VAL A 11 5.77 -1.94 -5.87
C VAL A 11 5.05 -1.79 -4.54
N ILE A 12 4.42 -2.86 -4.09
CA ILE A 12 3.74 -2.89 -2.80
C ILE A 12 4.58 -3.70 -1.84
N GLN A 13 4.97 -3.09 -0.73
CA GLN A 13 5.73 -3.75 0.31
C GLN A 13 4.97 -3.65 1.62
N MET A 14 4.95 -4.74 2.36
CA MET A 14 4.23 -4.77 3.61
C MET A 14 5.16 -5.10 4.74
N PHE A 15 4.94 -4.41 5.86
CA PHE A 15 5.73 -4.61 7.07
C PHE A 15 4.80 -5.04 8.18
N TRP A 16 5.06 -6.19 8.73
CA TRP A 16 4.28 -6.70 9.86
C TRP A 16 4.90 -6.22 11.16
N GLN A 17 4.91 -4.90 11.34
CA GLN A 17 5.38 -4.31 12.57
C GLN A 17 4.19 -4.02 13.45
N ASP A 18 4.36 -4.22 14.71
CA ASP A 18 3.22 -4.23 15.62
C ASP A 18 2.96 -2.95 16.35
N HIS A 19 3.71 -1.92 16.11
CA HIS A 19 3.54 -0.69 16.89
C HIS A 19 2.70 0.36 16.22
N ALA A 20 2.19 0.07 15.07
CA ALA A 20 1.41 1.03 14.32
C ALA A 20 0.23 0.32 13.69
N PRO A 21 -0.78 1.06 13.24
CA PRO A 21 -1.86 0.44 12.49
C PRO A 21 -1.29 -0.33 11.30
N PRO A 22 -1.91 -1.42 10.90
CA PRO A 22 -1.44 -2.16 9.74
C PRO A 22 -1.37 -1.24 8.53
N HIS A 23 -0.26 -1.27 7.82
CA HIS A 23 -0.08 -0.40 6.67
C HIS A 23 0.84 -1.06 5.67
N PHE A 24 0.83 -0.54 4.46
CA PHE A 24 1.73 -1.00 3.43
C PHE A 24 2.38 0.21 2.75
N HIS A 25 3.51 -0.05 2.11
CA HIS A 25 4.23 0.97 1.37
C HIS A 25 3.97 0.76 -0.11
N ALA A 26 3.64 1.82 -0.80
CA ALA A 26 3.48 1.81 -2.24
C ALA A 26 4.57 2.68 -2.84
N LEU A 27 5.37 2.09 -3.72
CA LEU A 27 6.50 2.76 -4.32
C LEU A 27 6.28 2.88 -5.82
N TYR A 28 6.45 4.07 -6.35
CA TYR A 28 6.32 4.30 -7.77
C TYR A 28 7.35 5.33 -8.20
N ALA A 29 8.33 4.90 -8.99
CA ALA A 29 9.45 5.76 -9.40
C ALA A 29 10.09 6.34 -8.13
N GLU A 30 10.13 7.65 -8.01
CA GLU A 30 10.71 8.30 -6.85
C GLU A 30 9.70 8.63 -5.77
N HIS A 31 8.46 8.20 -5.95
CA HIS A 31 7.37 8.49 -5.01
C HIS A 31 7.16 7.33 -4.05
N GLU A 32 6.73 7.66 -2.85
CA GLU A 32 6.41 6.65 -1.85
C GLU A 32 5.22 7.12 -1.03
N ALA A 33 4.33 6.21 -0.72
CA ALA A 33 3.19 6.52 0.15
C ALA A 33 2.99 5.38 1.12
N LEU A 34 2.63 5.72 2.35
CA LEU A 34 2.22 4.76 3.37
C LEU A 34 0.71 4.80 3.47
N ILE A 35 0.09 3.66 3.39
CA ILE A 35 -1.36 3.59 3.34
C ILE A 35 -1.85 2.61 4.39
N ASP A 36 -2.78 3.08 5.22
CA ASP A 36 -3.43 2.24 6.22
C ASP A 36 -4.45 1.38 5.49
N PHE A 37 -4.28 0.06 5.55
CA PHE A 37 -5.18 -0.78 4.76
C PHE A 37 -6.47 -1.18 5.48
N ARG A 38 -6.67 -0.68 6.68
CA ARG A 38 -7.96 -0.86 7.34
C ARG A 38 -9.01 0.07 6.75
N ASN A 39 -8.62 1.32 6.50
CA ASN A 39 -9.53 2.32 5.95
C ASN A 39 -9.05 2.90 4.62
N LEU A 40 -7.94 2.39 4.10
CA LEU A 40 -7.38 2.81 2.82
C LEU A 40 -7.06 4.30 2.79
N ARG A 41 -6.54 4.81 3.88
CA ARG A 41 -6.17 6.21 3.98
C ARG A 41 -4.66 6.36 3.88
N VAL A 42 -4.25 7.41 3.18
CA VAL A 42 -2.83 7.73 3.05
C VAL A 42 -2.36 8.31 4.38
N MET A 43 -1.41 7.63 5.00
CA MET A 43 -0.86 8.07 6.27
C MET A 43 0.29 9.04 6.04
N ARG A 44 1.05 8.85 4.97
CA ARG A 44 2.25 9.62 4.74
C ARG A 44 2.64 9.55 3.27
N GLY A 45 3.25 10.62 2.77
CA GLY A 45 3.74 10.64 1.40
C GLY A 45 2.64 10.81 0.38
N SER A 46 2.99 10.60 -0.87
CA SER A 46 2.01 10.75 -1.94
C SER A 46 2.49 10.03 -3.19
N LEU A 47 1.57 9.73 -4.08
CA LEU A 47 1.84 9.16 -5.38
C LEU A 47 1.15 10.02 -6.42
N PRO A 48 1.59 9.94 -7.69
CA PRO A 48 0.81 10.56 -8.75
C PRO A 48 -0.62 10.05 -8.73
N ARG A 49 -1.52 10.89 -9.16
CA ARG A 49 -2.94 10.62 -9.04
C ARG A 49 -3.35 9.27 -9.58
N ARG A 50 -2.88 8.94 -10.78
CA ARG A 50 -3.23 7.67 -11.41
C ARG A 50 -2.67 6.49 -10.64
N ALA A 51 -1.42 6.61 -10.20
CA ALA A 51 -0.80 5.54 -9.43
C ALA A 51 -1.54 5.33 -8.12
N MET A 52 -1.93 6.40 -7.46
CA MET A 52 -2.68 6.30 -6.22
C MET A 52 -4.01 5.60 -6.44
N ALA A 53 -4.70 5.93 -7.52
CA ALA A 53 -5.98 5.28 -7.82
C ALA A 53 -5.81 3.78 -8.02
N LEU A 54 -4.75 3.38 -8.72
CA LEU A 54 -4.48 1.96 -8.95
C LEU A 54 -4.16 1.24 -7.66
N VAL A 55 -3.39 1.88 -6.78
CA VAL A 55 -3.03 1.29 -5.51
C VAL A 55 -4.25 1.10 -4.62
N LEU A 56 -5.09 2.11 -4.55
CA LEU A 56 -6.28 2.02 -3.69
C LEU A 56 -7.26 0.97 -4.21
N GLU A 57 -7.37 0.85 -5.52
CA GLU A 57 -8.21 -0.18 -6.11
C GLU A 57 -7.67 -1.57 -5.79
N TRP A 58 -6.36 -1.76 -5.94
CA TRP A 58 -5.74 -3.01 -5.60
C TRP A 58 -5.95 -3.35 -4.13
N ALA A 59 -5.76 -2.37 -3.27
CA ALA A 59 -5.90 -2.58 -1.82
C ALA A 59 -7.33 -2.93 -1.44
N ALA A 60 -8.29 -2.31 -2.08
CA ALA A 60 -9.69 -2.61 -1.80
C ALA A 60 -10.03 -4.06 -2.17
N GLU A 61 -9.45 -4.54 -3.25
CA GLU A 61 -9.69 -5.93 -3.68
C GLU A 61 -9.01 -6.94 -2.77
N HIS A 62 -7.87 -6.56 -2.20
CA HIS A 62 -7.07 -7.49 -1.41
C HIS A 62 -7.16 -7.21 0.10
N ARG A 63 -8.02 -6.33 0.49
CA ARG A 63 -8.08 -5.90 1.88
C ARG A 63 -8.31 -7.04 2.84
N ASP A 64 -9.22 -7.93 2.52
CA ASP A 64 -9.52 -9.05 3.40
C ASP A 64 -8.32 -9.98 3.55
N GLU A 65 -7.62 -10.22 2.46
CA GLU A 65 -6.42 -11.03 2.50
C GLU A 65 -5.34 -10.40 3.37
N LEU A 66 -5.16 -9.10 3.23
CA LEU A 66 -4.15 -8.38 3.99
C LEU A 66 -4.47 -8.36 5.47
N MET A 67 -5.74 -8.27 5.80
CA MET A 67 -6.16 -8.20 7.19
C MET A 67 -6.19 -9.56 7.88
N GLU A 68 -6.18 -10.61 7.11
CA GLU A 68 -6.31 -11.96 7.65
C GLU A 68 -5.06 -12.44 8.36
N ASP A 69 -3.95 -11.86 8.08
CA ASP A 69 -2.72 -12.23 8.74
C ASP A 69 -2.28 -11.16 9.69
#